data_ad4c1906a4c01daa81f88326fd134d96
#
_entry.id   ad4c1906a4c01daa81f88326fd134d96
#
_cell.length_a   1.000
_cell.length_b   1.000
_cell.length_c   1.000
_cell.angle_alpha   90.00
_cell.angle_beta   90.00
_cell.angle_gamma   90.00
#
_symmetry.space_group_name_H-M   'P 1'
#
loop_
_entity.id
_entity.type
_entity.pdbx_description
1 polymer ?
#
loop_
_entity_poly.entity_id
_entity_poly.type
_entity_poly.pdbx_seq_one_letter_code
_entity_poly.pdbx_strand_id
1 'polypeptide(L)'
;MRDRVCVATVTWARGEGEQQLLRTSLLRLAETGLMIVVSDRDSGPAFRDFLQSLPQFRVVPPGGPSLVGQVQASLTAAANTGADFILYTESDKDVFFADGLTAFLDRVDLQPRTGAAIAARSDASFSTFPTLQRFTERTINELCARFIGTPGDYSYGPFVLNRKLVPGVLGLAPDVGWGWRHFLFGTAVRLGYTVTHLVGDYPCPPDQREENDA
;
A
#
# COMPACT_ATOMS: atom_id res chain seq x y z
N MET A 1 8.68 1.10 -17.67
CA MET A 1 7.93 1.22 -16.40
C MET A 1 8.61 0.45 -15.27
N ARG A 2 8.95 -0.83 -15.47
CA ARG A 2 9.50 -1.70 -14.40
C ARG A 2 10.76 -1.14 -13.72
N ASP A 3 11.66 -0.53 -14.46
CA ASP A 3 12.90 0.05 -13.89
C ASP A 3 12.67 1.35 -13.11
N ARG A 4 11.46 1.92 -13.17
CA ARG A 4 11.12 3.17 -12.50
C ARG A 4 10.26 3.00 -11.26
N VAL A 5 9.74 1.80 -11.00
CA VAL A 5 8.85 1.51 -9.88
C VAL A 5 9.42 0.37 -9.04
N CYS A 6 9.54 0.58 -7.74
CA CYS A 6 9.83 -0.42 -6.73
C CYS A 6 8.62 -0.57 -5.81
N VAL A 7 8.35 -1.77 -5.32
CA VAL A 7 7.28 -2.00 -4.35
C VAL A 7 7.82 -1.86 -2.93
N ALA A 8 7.05 -1.23 -2.05
CA ALA A 8 7.26 -1.24 -0.61
C ALA A 8 6.02 -1.82 0.08
N THR A 9 6.22 -2.78 0.95
CA THR A 9 5.16 -3.40 1.74
C THR A 9 5.62 -3.75 3.14
N VAL A 10 4.68 -4.09 4.00
CA VAL A 10 4.93 -4.54 5.36
C VAL A 10 4.24 -5.88 5.61
N THR A 11 4.83 -6.73 6.44
CA THR A 11 4.26 -8.01 6.84
C THR A 11 4.31 -8.21 8.34
N TRP A 12 3.29 -8.90 8.85
CA TRP A 12 3.25 -9.39 10.22
C TRP A 12 2.26 -10.56 10.29
N ALA A 13 2.77 -11.77 10.09
CA ALA A 13 1.98 -12.99 10.15
C ALA A 13 2.06 -13.62 11.56
N ARG A 14 0.98 -13.53 12.32
CA ARG A 14 0.91 -13.97 13.73
C ARG A 14 0.57 -15.45 13.90
N GLY A 15 0.08 -16.09 12.86
CA GLY A 15 -0.32 -17.49 12.89
C GLY A 15 -0.31 -18.14 11.50
N GLU A 16 -0.55 -19.46 11.45
CA GLU A 16 -0.46 -20.23 10.21
C GLU A 16 -1.43 -19.75 9.12
N GLY A 17 -2.67 -19.40 9.50
CA GLY A 17 -3.66 -18.88 8.53
C GLY A 17 -3.22 -17.57 7.89
N GLU A 18 -2.73 -16.62 8.70
CA GLU A 18 -2.18 -15.36 8.17
C GLU A 18 -0.94 -15.61 7.31
N GLN A 19 -0.05 -16.52 7.71
CA GLN A 19 1.11 -16.89 6.90
C GLN A 19 0.70 -17.46 5.54
N GLN A 20 -0.31 -18.32 5.49
CA GLN A 20 -0.80 -18.91 4.24
C GLN A 20 -1.40 -17.85 3.32
N LEU A 21 -2.24 -16.96 3.87
CA LEU A 21 -2.81 -15.82 3.13
C LEU A 21 -1.70 -14.95 2.54
N LEU A 22 -0.75 -14.52 3.36
CA LEU A 22 0.33 -13.66 2.92
C LEU A 22 1.27 -14.35 1.92
N ARG A 23 1.54 -15.65 2.06
CA ARG A 23 2.32 -16.41 1.07
C ARG A 23 1.63 -16.37 -0.30
N THR A 24 0.35 -16.66 -0.35
CA THR A 24 -0.43 -16.66 -1.60
C THR A 24 -0.41 -15.28 -2.25
N SER A 25 -0.73 -14.26 -1.47
CA SER A 25 -0.78 -12.87 -1.93
C SER A 25 0.58 -12.37 -2.43
N LEU A 26 1.66 -12.62 -1.68
CA LEU A 26 3.01 -12.18 -2.03
C LEU A 26 3.59 -12.93 -3.24
N LEU A 27 3.22 -14.19 -3.46
CA LEU A 27 3.56 -14.90 -4.70
C LEU A 27 2.95 -14.21 -5.92
N ARG A 28 1.68 -13.81 -5.86
CA ARG A 28 1.03 -13.05 -6.93
C ARG A 28 1.70 -11.68 -7.15
N LEU A 29 2.07 -11.00 -6.06
CA LEU A 29 2.83 -9.76 -6.17
C LEU A 29 4.18 -9.98 -6.87
N ALA A 30 4.86 -11.10 -6.60
CA ALA A 30 6.14 -11.45 -7.23
C ALA A 30 6.02 -11.66 -8.76
N GLU A 31 4.86 -12.11 -9.26
CA GLU A 31 4.61 -12.30 -10.70
C GLU A 31 4.72 -11.01 -11.51
N THR A 32 4.62 -9.85 -10.88
CA THR A 32 4.86 -8.55 -11.53
C THR A 32 6.30 -8.39 -12.02
N GLY A 33 7.24 -9.13 -11.43
CA GLY A 33 8.68 -9.02 -11.70
C GLY A 33 9.30 -7.70 -11.21
N LEU A 34 8.55 -6.90 -10.42
CA LEU A 34 9.08 -5.69 -9.77
C LEU A 34 9.98 -6.09 -8.59
N MET A 35 10.94 -5.23 -8.26
CA MET A 35 11.65 -5.34 -6.97
C MET A 35 10.68 -5.01 -5.83
N ILE A 36 10.65 -5.86 -4.81
CA ILE A 36 9.75 -5.75 -3.67
C ILE A 36 10.56 -5.63 -2.39
N VAL A 37 10.44 -4.51 -1.70
CA VAL A 37 11.02 -4.29 -0.38
C VAL A 37 9.96 -4.60 0.68
N VAL A 38 10.25 -5.54 1.56
CA VAL A 38 9.36 -5.98 2.64
C VAL A 38 9.99 -5.64 3.98
N SER A 39 9.27 -4.91 4.83
CA SER A 39 9.59 -4.79 6.24
C SER A 39 8.76 -5.81 7.03
N ASP A 40 9.38 -6.87 7.51
CA ASP A 40 8.71 -7.93 8.28
C ASP A 40 8.85 -7.70 9.77
N ARG A 41 7.72 -7.82 10.49
CA ARG A 41 7.65 -7.71 11.95
C ARG A 41 7.38 -9.08 12.58
N ASP A 42 8.44 -9.82 12.85
CA ASP A 42 8.40 -11.05 13.66
C ASP A 42 7.38 -12.12 13.21
N SER A 43 7.23 -12.31 11.91
CA SER A 43 6.35 -13.36 11.35
C SER A 43 6.88 -14.80 11.52
N GLY A 44 7.98 -14.95 12.22
CA GLY A 44 8.63 -16.23 12.46
C GLY A 44 9.64 -16.66 11.39
N PRO A 45 10.54 -17.60 11.73
CA PRO A 45 11.66 -17.99 10.87
C PRO A 45 11.21 -18.55 9.52
N ALA A 46 10.26 -19.48 9.51
CA ALA A 46 9.79 -20.14 8.29
C ALA A 46 9.12 -19.18 7.28
N PHE A 47 8.47 -18.10 7.76
CA PHE A 47 7.91 -17.09 6.89
C PHE A 47 9.00 -16.16 6.36
N ARG A 48 9.98 -15.82 7.17
CA ARG A 48 11.13 -15.02 6.76
C ARG A 48 11.99 -15.74 5.71
N ASP A 49 12.23 -17.05 5.91
CA ASP A 49 12.93 -17.89 4.93
C ASP A 49 12.17 -17.93 3.59
N PHE A 50 10.84 -18.02 3.63
CA PHE A 50 10.00 -17.90 2.44
C PHE A 50 10.22 -16.57 1.73
N LEU A 51 10.15 -15.44 2.44
CA LEU A 51 10.39 -14.12 1.83
C LEU A 51 11.76 -14.02 1.18
N GLN A 52 12.79 -14.55 1.85
CA GLN A 52 14.17 -14.54 1.36
C GLN A 52 14.41 -15.49 0.18
N SER A 53 13.56 -16.51 0.00
CA SER A 53 13.64 -17.44 -1.13
C SER A 53 13.16 -16.85 -2.45
N LEU A 54 12.45 -15.72 -2.41
CA LEU A 54 11.90 -15.06 -3.59
C LEU A 54 12.91 -14.04 -4.14
N PRO A 55 13.42 -14.20 -5.36
CA PRO A 55 14.51 -13.38 -5.90
C PRO A 55 14.15 -11.90 -6.06
N GLN A 56 12.84 -11.57 -6.17
CA GLN A 56 12.36 -10.20 -6.27
C GLN A 56 12.32 -9.49 -4.91
N PHE A 57 12.42 -10.24 -3.81
CA PHE A 57 12.21 -9.70 -2.46
C PHE A 57 13.51 -9.27 -1.79
N ARG A 58 13.47 -8.10 -1.21
CA ARG A 58 14.47 -7.58 -0.29
C ARG A 58 13.84 -7.38 1.08
N VAL A 59 14.11 -8.27 2.01
CA VAL A 59 13.62 -8.19 3.38
C VAL A 59 14.50 -7.21 4.17
N VAL A 60 13.85 -6.27 4.86
CA VAL A 60 14.52 -5.29 5.72
C VAL A 60 13.96 -5.39 7.14
N PRO A 61 14.78 -5.12 8.16
CA PRO A 61 14.30 -5.08 9.54
C PRO A 61 13.31 -3.93 9.73
N PRO A 62 12.32 -4.07 10.64
CA PRO A 62 11.41 -2.98 10.95
C PRO A 62 12.16 -1.82 11.63
N GLY A 63 11.74 -0.59 11.35
CA GLY A 63 12.27 0.63 11.98
C GLY A 63 11.75 0.86 13.42
N GLY A 64 11.12 -0.15 14.02
CA GLY A 64 10.53 -0.12 15.34
C GLY A 64 9.29 -1.02 15.44
N PRO A 65 8.63 -1.08 16.61
CA PRO A 65 7.52 -2.01 16.85
C PRO A 65 6.18 -1.53 16.26
N SER A 66 6.12 -0.33 15.71
CA SER A 66 4.89 0.25 15.16
C SER A 66 4.73 -0.03 13.67
N LEU A 67 3.49 0.08 13.17
CA LEU A 67 3.21 0.08 11.73
C LEU A 67 4.01 1.16 11.01
N VAL A 68 4.05 2.38 11.58
CA VAL A 68 4.76 3.51 10.98
C VAL A 68 6.26 3.22 10.86
N GLY A 69 6.87 2.60 11.86
CA GLY A 69 8.28 2.19 11.81
C GLY A 69 8.55 1.18 10.69
N GLN A 70 7.67 0.19 10.48
CA GLN A 70 7.78 -0.75 9.37
C GLN A 70 7.64 -0.03 8.01
N VAL A 71 6.66 0.85 7.89
CA VAL A 71 6.45 1.66 6.67
C VAL A 71 7.67 2.53 6.36
N GLN A 72 8.20 3.23 7.35
CA GLN A 72 9.40 4.06 7.21
C GLN A 72 10.61 3.23 6.73
N ALA A 73 10.80 2.04 7.29
CA ALA A 73 11.88 1.14 6.89
C ALA A 73 11.71 0.66 5.44
N SER A 74 10.51 0.18 5.06
CA SER A 74 10.25 -0.29 3.70
C SER A 74 10.36 0.81 2.67
N LEU A 75 9.79 2.00 2.92
CA LEU A 75 9.86 3.15 2.02
C LEU A 75 11.28 3.68 1.87
N THR A 76 12.06 3.76 2.96
CA THR A 76 13.45 4.19 2.91
C THR A 76 14.29 3.23 2.05
N ALA A 77 14.14 1.93 2.27
CA ALA A 77 14.87 0.95 1.50
C ALA A 77 14.44 0.92 0.03
N ALA A 78 13.14 1.11 -0.26
CA ALA A 78 12.65 1.25 -1.63
C ALA A 78 13.17 2.51 -2.32
N ALA A 79 13.21 3.65 -1.63
CA ALA A 79 13.79 4.89 -2.16
C ALA A 79 15.28 4.75 -2.51
N ASN A 80 16.02 3.92 -1.78
CA ASN A 80 17.43 3.65 -2.01
C ASN A 80 17.72 2.66 -3.16
N THR A 81 16.68 2.08 -3.79
CA THR A 81 16.87 1.24 -4.99
C THR A 81 17.19 2.02 -6.25
N GLY A 82 16.97 3.33 -6.24
CA GLY A 82 17.12 4.19 -7.41
C GLY A 82 15.83 4.37 -8.22
N ALA A 83 14.76 3.63 -7.94
CA ALA A 83 13.46 3.82 -8.58
C ALA A 83 12.92 5.24 -8.34
N ASP A 84 12.28 5.83 -9.35
CA ASP A 84 11.69 7.18 -9.25
C ASP A 84 10.40 7.19 -8.43
N PHE A 85 9.68 6.07 -8.47
CA PHE A 85 8.39 5.88 -7.85
C PHE A 85 8.36 4.61 -7.00
N ILE A 86 7.51 4.60 -5.99
CA ILE A 86 7.31 3.48 -5.10
C ILE A 86 5.83 3.12 -5.12
N LEU A 87 5.50 1.88 -5.45
CA LEU A 87 4.18 1.32 -5.16
C LEU A 87 4.16 0.88 -3.70
N TYR A 88 3.42 1.60 -2.86
CA TYR A 88 3.07 1.09 -1.54
C TYR A 88 1.79 0.27 -1.62
N THR A 89 1.77 -0.88 -0.97
CA THR A 89 0.58 -1.73 -0.83
C THR A 89 0.65 -2.52 0.47
N GLU A 90 -0.51 -2.85 1.04
CA GLU A 90 -0.61 -3.87 2.08
C GLU A 90 -0.33 -5.24 1.43
N SER A 91 0.24 -6.15 2.21
CA SER A 91 0.70 -7.47 1.72
C SER A 91 -0.44 -8.49 1.51
N ASP A 92 -1.64 -8.18 1.97
CA ASP A 92 -2.84 -9.03 1.92
C ASP A 92 -3.80 -8.72 0.74
N LYS A 93 -3.40 -7.87 -0.19
CA LYS A 93 -4.24 -7.45 -1.33
C LYS A 93 -4.25 -8.46 -2.48
N ASP A 94 -4.53 -9.72 -2.16
CA ASP A 94 -4.48 -10.86 -3.06
C ASP A 94 -5.29 -10.66 -4.36
N VAL A 95 -6.56 -10.26 -4.25
CA VAL A 95 -7.44 -9.99 -5.41
C VAL A 95 -6.90 -8.84 -6.26
N PHE A 96 -6.41 -7.77 -5.62
CA PHE A 96 -5.82 -6.64 -6.35
C PHE A 96 -4.55 -7.07 -7.11
N PHE A 97 -3.72 -7.91 -6.51
CA PHE A 97 -2.50 -8.38 -7.18
C PHE A 97 -2.80 -9.30 -8.35
N ALA A 98 -3.85 -10.14 -8.25
CA ALA A 98 -4.26 -11.03 -9.31
C ALA A 98 -4.84 -10.30 -10.53
N ASP A 99 -5.79 -9.38 -10.29
CA ASP A 99 -6.68 -8.89 -11.34
C ASP A 99 -6.53 -7.39 -11.60
N GLY A 100 -6.08 -6.61 -10.62
CA GLY A 100 -6.10 -5.14 -10.68
C GLY A 100 -4.75 -4.46 -10.88
N LEU A 101 -3.67 -5.05 -10.35
CA LEU A 101 -2.39 -4.37 -10.21
C LEU A 101 -1.77 -3.97 -11.55
N THR A 102 -1.74 -4.86 -12.53
CA THR A 102 -1.17 -4.56 -13.85
C THR A 102 -1.94 -3.44 -14.54
N ALA A 103 -3.27 -3.54 -14.57
CA ALA A 103 -4.11 -2.51 -15.16
C ALA A 103 -4.01 -1.16 -14.43
N PHE A 104 -3.82 -1.17 -13.11
CA PHE A 104 -3.55 0.03 -12.33
C PHE A 104 -2.22 0.65 -12.73
N LEU A 105 -1.13 -0.12 -12.74
CA LEU A 105 0.21 0.37 -13.07
C LEU A 105 0.28 0.95 -14.49
N ASP A 106 -0.38 0.32 -15.46
CA ASP A 106 -0.40 0.79 -16.85
C ASP A 106 -1.07 2.16 -17.03
N ARG A 107 -1.92 2.55 -16.08
CA ARG A 107 -2.63 3.85 -16.07
C ARG A 107 -1.90 4.93 -15.28
N VAL A 108 -0.90 4.57 -14.48
CA VAL A 108 -0.16 5.55 -13.66
C VAL A 108 0.68 6.45 -14.56
N ASP A 109 0.44 7.74 -14.48
CA ASP A 109 1.28 8.74 -15.13
C ASP A 109 2.52 9.02 -14.27
N LEU A 110 3.68 8.51 -14.70
CA LEU A 110 4.96 8.62 -13.99
C LEU A 110 5.71 9.92 -14.37
N GLN A 111 5.05 11.08 -14.24
CA GLN A 111 5.65 12.38 -14.50
C GLN A 111 6.36 12.95 -13.27
N PRO A 112 7.31 13.87 -13.41
CA PRO A 112 8.04 14.46 -12.28
C PRO A 112 7.15 15.15 -11.24
N ARG A 113 5.97 15.63 -11.65
CA ARG A 113 4.97 16.29 -10.77
C ARG A 113 3.93 15.34 -10.20
N THR A 114 3.90 14.08 -10.58
CA THR A 114 3.06 13.06 -9.96
C THR A 114 3.55 12.82 -8.55
N GLY A 115 2.75 13.18 -7.56
CA GLY A 115 3.01 12.96 -6.14
C GLY A 115 2.49 11.61 -5.69
N ALA A 116 1.20 11.35 -5.96
CA ALA A 116 0.59 10.05 -5.71
C ALA A 116 -0.46 9.72 -6.77
N ALA A 117 -0.50 8.44 -7.18
CA ALA A 117 -1.60 7.85 -7.94
C ALA A 117 -2.22 6.75 -7.08
N ILE A 118 -3.47 6.92 -6.69
CA ILE A 118 -4.17 6.08 -5.71
C ILE A 118 -5.07 5.11 -6.47
N ALA A 119 -4.98 3.81 -6.15
CA ALA A 119 -5.97 2.83 -6.58
C ALA A 119 -7.27 3.11 -5.81
N ALA A 120 -8.32 3.46 -6.54
CA ALA A 120 -9.62 3.82 -5.98
C ALA A 120 -10.67 2.79 -6.41
N ARG A 121 -11.51 2.36 -5.47
CA ARG A 121 -12.60 1.43 -5.76
C ARG A 121 -13.71 2.14 -6.54
N SER A 122 -14.31 1.44 -7.50
CA SER A 122 -15.60 1.84 -8.05
C SER A 122 -16.69 1.79 -6.96
N ASP A 123 -17.80 2.50 -7.15
CA ASP A 123 -18.92 2.48 -6.21
C ASP A 123 -19.46 1.05 -6.02
N ALA A 124 -19.50 0.26 -7.08
CA ALA A 124 -19.89 -1.14 -7.04
C ALA A 124 -18.94 -1.96 -6.16
N SER A 125 -17.62 -1.81 -6.35
CA SER A 125 -16.61 -2.46 -5.53
C SER A 125 -16.65 -2.00 -4.07
N PHE A 126 -16.74 -0.69 -3.83
CA PHE A 126 -16.85 -0.13 -2.48
C PHE A 126 -18.06 -0.69 -1.72
N SER A 127 -19.19 -0.92 -2.41
CA SER A 127 -20.41 -1.44 -1.81
C SER A 127 -20.28 -2.89 -1.30
N THR A 128 -19.26 -3.64 -1.76
CA THR A 128 -19.04 -5.03 -1.33
C THR A 128 -18.33 -5.16 0.02
N PHE A 129 -17.78 -4.06 0.56
CA PHE A 129 -17.08 -4.06 1.85
C PHE A 129 -18.05 -4.02 3.04
N PRO A 130 -17.64 -4.50 4.23
CA PRO A 130 -18.45 -4.48 5.44
C PRO A 130 -19.03 -3.10 5.76
N THR A 131 -20.21 -3.05 6.37
CA THR A 131 -20.97 -1.80 6.57
C THR A 131 -20.20 -0.81 7.46
N LEU A 132 -19.62 -1.29 8.57
CA LEU A 132 -18.85 -0.43 9.48
C LEU A 132 -17.61 0.12 8.81
N GLN A 133 -16.90 -0.71 8.04
CA GLN A 133 -15.73 -0.29 7.27
C GLN A 133 -16.12 0.80 6.26
N ARG A 134 -17.19 0.59 5.48
CA ARG A 134 -17.68 1.58 4.50
C ARG A 134 -18.03 2.92 5.16
N PHE A 135 -18.68 2.87 6.32
CA PHE A 135 -19.03 4.08 7.07
C PHE A 135 -17.79 4.85 7.50
N THR A 136 -16.83 4.17 8.11
CA THR A 136 -15.56 4.76 8.56
C THR A 136 -14.76 5.34 7.38
N GLU A 137 -14.60 4.56 6.33
CA GLU A 137 -13.81 4.96 5.17
C GLU A 137 -14.46 6.09 4.38
N ARG A 138 -15.78 6.14 4.29
CA ARG A 138 -16.50 7.28 3.69
C ARG A 138 -16.19 8.58 4.43
N THR A 139 -16.22 8.56 5.76
CA THR A 139 -15.87 9.71 6.58
C THR A 139 -14.43 10.17 6.34
N ILE A 140 -13.49 9.21 6.28
CA ILE A 140 -12.08 9.50 5.97
C ILE A 140 -11.96 10.11 4.57
N ASN A 141 -12.60 9.53 3.57
CA ASN A 141 -12.56 9.99 2.18
C ASN A 141 -13.11 11.42 2.05
N GLU A 142 -14.22 11.75 2.74
CA GLU A 142 -14.79 13.10 2.77
C GLU A 142 -13.84 14.11 3.42
N LEU A 143 -13.18 13.76 4.53
CA LEU A 143 -12.18 14.60 5.17
C LEU A 143 -10.99 14.84 4.26
N CYS A 144 -10.43 13.78 3.67
CA CYS A 144 -9.32 13.88 2.74
C CYS A 144 -9.67 14.76 1.53
N ALA A 145 -10.86 14.60 0.95
CA ALA A 145 -11.33 15.41 -0.17
C ALA A 145 -11.34 16.91 0.14
N ARG A 146 -11.68 17.30 1.39
CA ARG A 146 -11.66 18.72 1.83
C ARG A 146 -10.24 19.27 1.92
N PHE A 147 -9.27 18.48 2.40
CA PHE A 147 -7.88 18.92 2.55
C PHE A 147 -7.08 18.87 1.25
N ILE A 148 -7.36 17.90 0.41
CA ILE A 148 -6.62 17.64 -0.84
C ILE A 148 -7.26 18.39 -2.02
N GLY A 149 -8.56 18.72 -1.89
CA GLY A 149 -9.31 19.43 -2.91
C GLY A 149 -9.86 18.57 -4.05
N THR A 150 -9.78 17.24 -3.92
CA THR A 150 -10.24 16.30 -4.94
C THR A 150 -11.06 15.18 -4.28
N PRO A 151 -12.31 14.94 -4.69
CA PRO A 151 -13.07 13.78 -4.24
C PRO A 151 -12.42 12.47 -4.71
N GLY A 152 -12.48 11.43 -3.86
CA GLY A 152 -11.95 10.11 -4.24
C GLY A 152 -11.92 9.12 -3.08
N ASP A 153 -11.53 7.89 -3.39
CA ASP A 153 -11.30 6.84 -2.40
C ASP A 153 -9.83 6.84 -1.96
N TYR A 154 -9.59 7.36 -0.78
CA TYR A 154 -8.27 7.45 -0.16
C TYR A 154 -7.93 6.27 0.76
N SER A 155 -8.88 5.34 0.94
CA SER A 155 -8.82 4.34 2.00
C SER A 155 -8.51 2.93 1.52
N TYR A 156 -8.61 2.64 0.21
CA TYR A 156 -8.42 1.28 -0.30
C TYR A 156 -7.04 0.69 0.03
N GLY A 157 -6.00 1.49 -0.07
CA GLY A 157 -4.66 1.09 0.37
C GLY A 157 -3.55 1.24 -0.68
N PRO A 158 -3.56 0.53 -1.82
CA PRO A 158 -2.48 0.60 -2.80
C PRO A 158 -2.38 1.97 -3.49
N PHE A 159 -1.17 2.49 -3.58
CA PHE A 159 -0.88 3.71 -4.34
C PHE A 159 0.58 3.77 -4.79
N VAL A 160 0.83 4.43 -5.91
CA VAL A 160 2.17 4.79 -6.35
C VAL A 160 2.50 6.18 -5.83
N LEU A 161 3.67 6.36 -5.23
CA LEU A 161 4.16 7.65 -4.74
C LEU A 161 5.49 8.03 -5.38
N ASN A 162 5.72 9.34 -5.52
CA ASN A 162 7.01 9.86 -5.91
C ASN A 162 8.02 9.65 -4.78
N ARG A 163 9.17 9.06 -5.08
CA ARG A 163 10.26 8.82 -4.12
C ARG A 163 10.65 10.08 -3.31
N LYS A 164 10.56 11.26 -3.92
CA LYS A 164 10.90 12.53 -3.28
C LYS A 164 10.01 12.89 -2.08
N LEU A 165 8.88 12.23 -1.93
CA LEU A 165 7.95 12.43 -0.80
C LEU A 165 8.31 11.58 0.43
N VAL A 166 9.16 10.57 0.28
CA VAL A 166 9.56 9.67 1.39
C VAL A 166 10.10 10.42 2.60
N PRO A 167 10.96 11.45 2.47
CA PRO A 167 11.43 12.20 3.64
C PRO A 167 10.32 12.79 4.51
N GLY A 168 9.17 13.14 3.92
CA GLY A 168 8.01 13.65 4.65
C GLY A 168 7.37 12.63 5.60
N VAL A 169 7.55 11.34 5.34
CA VAL A 169 7.01 10.25 6.19
C VAL A 169 7.96 9.92 7.35
N LEU A 170 9.27 10.16 7.18
CA LEU A 170 10.28 9.72 8.16
C LEU A 170 10.21 10.41 9.51
N GLY A 171 9.62 11.61 9.57
CA GLY A 171 9.41 12.36 10.80
C GLY A 171 8.09 12.08 11.53
N LEU A 172 7.26 11.16 11.03
CA LEU A 172 5.96 10.87 11.64
C LEU A 172 6.10 10.09 12.95
N ALA A 173 5.26 10.45 13.90
CA ALA A 173 5.18 9.75 15.18
C ALA A 173 4.60 8.33 15.00
N PRO A 174 5.03 7.36 15.83
CA PRO A 174 4.61 5.96 15.71
C PRO A 174 3.11 5.71 15.86
N ASP A 175 2.40 6.56 16.57
CA ASP A 175 0.97 6.48 16.90
C ASP A 175 0.05 7.01 15.79
N VAL A 176 0.58 7.61 14.74
CA VAL A 176 -0.20 8.04 13.57
C VAL A 176 -0.90 6.86 12.87
N GLY A 177 -0.36 5.64 13.02
CA GLY A 177 -0.96 4.44 12.44
C GLY A 177 -1.19 4.57 10.94
N TRP A 178 -2.34 4.13 10.44
CA TRP A 178 -2.70 4.24 9.02
C TRP A 178 -2.88 5.67 8.50
N GLY A 179 -2.95 6.67 9.37
CA GLY A 179 -3.03 8.09 9.00
C GLY A 179 -1.82 8.60 8.22
N TRP A 180 -0.69 7.89 8.28
CA TRP A 180 0.54 8.26 7.58
C TRP A 180 0.34 8.48 6.07
N ARG A 181 -0.48 7.68 5.40
CA ARG A 181 -0.76 7.81 3.96
C ARG A 181 -1.56 9.07 3.64
N HIS A 182 -2.56 9.39 4.45
CA HIS A 182 -3.35 10.61 4.28
C HIS A 182 -2.51 11.88 4.51
N PHE A 183 -1.62 11.84 5.50
CA PHE A 183 -0.61 12.88 5.70
C PHE A 183 0.29 13.03 4.47
N LEU A 184 0.75 11.94 3.89
CA LEU A 184 1.57 11.94 2.67
C LEU A 184 0.83 12.61 1.50
N PHE A 185 -0.43 12.27 1.27
CA PHE A 185 -1.22 12.85 0.18
C PHE A 185 -1.39 14.37 0.37
N GLY A 186 -1.71 14.81 1.58
CA GLY A 186 -1.78 16.25 1.91
C GLY A 186 -0.43 16.95 1.73
N THR A 187 0.66 16.31 2.13
CA THR A 187 2.02 16.84 1.93
C THR A 187 2.35 16.96 0.44
N ALA A 188 1.99 15.98 -0.38
CA ALA A 188 2.20 16.02 -1.82
C ALA A 188 1.55 17.27 -2.44
N VAL A 189 0.29 17.52 -2.14
CA VAL A 189 -0.44 18.71 -2.65
C VAL A 189 0.20 20.00 -2.17
N ARG A 190 0.56 20.10 -0.88
CA ARG A 190 1.23 21.29 -0.33
C ARG A 190 2.58 21.61 -0.99
N LEU A 191 3.27 20.58 -1.47
CA LEU A 191 4.54 20.70 -2.20
C LEU A 191 4.33 20.93 -3.71
N GLY A 192 3.09 21.06 -4.18
CA GLY A 192 2.78 21.31 -5.58
C GLY A 192 2.79 20.08 -6.48
N TYR A 193 2.76 18.87 -5.90
CA TYR A 193 2.57 17.64 -6.64
C TYR A 193 1.08 17.36 -6.87
N THR A 194 0.78 16.55 -7.89
CA THR A 194 -0.58 16.06 -8.15
C THR A 194 -0.89 14.80 -7.34
N VAL A 195 -2.11 14.67 -6.88
CA VAL A 195 -2.68 13.44 -6.30
C VAL A 195 -3.88 13.05 -7.15
N THR A 196 -3.86 11.85 -7.72
CA THR A 196 -4.89 11.36 -8.64
C THR A 196 -5.48 10.03 -8.17
N HIS A 197 -6.74 9.78 -8.54
CA HIS A 197 -7.42 8.53 -8.28
C HIS A 197 -7.62 7.76 -9.59
N LEU A 198 -7.22 6.52 -9.61
CA LEU A 198 -7.42 5.60 -10.73
C LEU A 198 -8.47 4.58 -10.33
N VAL A 199 -9.71 4.87 -10.70
CA VAL A 199 -10.86 4.03 -10.34
C VAL A 199 -10.79 2.70 -11.08
N GLY A 200 -10.99 1.61 -10.34
CA GLY A 200 -11.03 0.24 -10.85
C GLY A 200 -11.96 -0.64 -10.04
N ASP A 201 -12.17 -1.85 -10.51
CA ASP A 201 -12.99 -2.85 -9.85
C ASP A 201 -12.13 -3.67 -8.88
N TYR A 202 -12.18 -3.27 -7.60
CA TYR A 202 -11.43 -3.89 -6.51
C TYR A 202 -12.42 -4.30 -5.40
N PRO A 203 -13.22 -5.36 -5.61
CA PRO A 203 -14.21 -5.80 -4.63
C PRO A 203 -13.55 -6.37 -3.38
N CYS A 204 -14.30 -6.35 -2.27
CA CYS A 204 -13.91 -7.05 -1.06
C CYS A 204 -13.84 -8.56 -1.33
N PRO A 205 -12.76 -9.25 -0.91
CA PRO A 205 -12.70 -10.70 -0.98
C PRO A 205 -13.92 -11.34 -0.31
N PRO A 206 -14.50 -12.41 -0.88
CA PRO A 206 -15.76 -13.00 -0.36
C PRO A 206 -15.68 -13.41 1.13
N ASP A 207 -14.54 -13.90 1.57
CA ASP A 207 -14.24 -14.33 2.93
C ASP A 207 -14.04 -13.19 3.94
N GLN A 208 -13.94 -11.94 3.45
CA GLN A 208 -13.75 -10.73 4.28
C GLN A 208 -14.99 -9.81 4.28
N ARG A 209 -16.09 -10.23 3.69
CA ARG A 209 -17.31 -9.41 3.57
C ARG A 209 -18.17 -9.36 4.82
N GLU A 210 -18.01 -10.34 5.68
CA GLU A 210 -18.75 -10.41 6.95
C GLU A 210 -17.99 -9.64 8.03
N GLU A 211 -18.73 -8.85 8.80
CA GLU A 211 -18.18 -8.23 10.01
C GLU A 211 -18.03 -9.36 11.04
N ASN A 212 -16.79 -9.72 11.36
CA ASN A 212 -16.54 -10.60 12.48
C ASN A 212 -16.80 -9.82 13.76
N ASP A 213 -17.74 -10.26 14.56
CA ASP A 213 -17.92 -9.84 15.94
C ASP A 213 -16.66 -10.25 16.73
N ALA A 214 -15.71 -9.33 16.85
CA ALA A 214 -14.47 -9.51 17.60
C ALA A 214 -14.57 -8.81 18.97
#